data_3933e1d6116e2eb911bc1bde8fea65c3
#
_entry.id   3933e1d6116e2eb911bc1bde8fea65c3
#
_cell.length_a   1.000
_cell.length_b   1.000
_cell.length_c   1.000
_cell.angle_alpha   90.00
_cell.angle_beta   90.00
_cell.angle_gamma   90.00
#
_symmetry.space_group_name_H-M   'P 1'
#
loop_
_entity.id
_entity.type
_entity.pdbx_description
1 polymer ?
#
loop_
_entity_poly.entity_id
_entity_poly.type
_entity_poly.pdbx_seq_one_letter_code
_entity_poly.pdbx_strand_id
1 'polypeptide(L)'
;VSLLQLLDHAAENNYGIPAFNVNNLEQVQAIMQAADEVNAPVIMQASAGARKYAGEIFLEHLIKAAIESYPHIPVCMHQDHGQSPAVCQGAINLGFSSVMMDGSLMSDGKTISTFDYNVNVTKEVVNMAHKVGVSVEGELGCLGSLETMKGDKEDGHGTDAEMTRDQLLTDPDQAAQFVEETQVDALAIAIG
;
A
#
# COMPACT_ATOMS: atom_id res chain seq x y z
N VAL A 1 -6.37 -1.52 13.26
CA VAL A 1 -6.56 -2.90 12.77
C VAL A 1 -5.59 -3.18 11.63
N SER A 2 -5.33 -4.46 11.32
CA SER A 2 -4.50 -4.83 10.17
C SER A 2 -5.26 -4.72 8.85
N LEU A 3 -4.54 -4.62 7.73
CA LEU A 3 -5.14 -4.63 6.40
C LEU A 3 -5.88 -5.96 6.13
N LEU A 4 -5.25 -7.09 6.47
CA LEU A 4 -5.84 -8.41 6.31
C LEU A 4 -7.21 -8.51 6.99
N GLN A 5 -7.33 -8.06 8.26
CA GLN A 5 -8.60 -8.07 8.97
C GLN A 5 -9.71 -7.28 8.27
N LEU A 6 -9.37 -6.13 7.69
CA LEU A 6 -10.34 -5.31 6.95
C LEU A 6 -10.74 -5.97 5.63
N LEU A 7 -9.78 -6.48 4.88
CA LEU A 7 -10.04 -7.09 3.57
C LEU A 7 -10.81 -8.42 3.68
N ASP A 8 -10.48 -9.25 4.67
CA ASP A 8 -11.24 -10.49 4.94
C ASP A 8 -12.70 -10.18 5.27
N HIS A 9 -12.93 -9.22 6.18
CA HIS A 9 -14.29 -8.81 6.52
C HIS A 9 -15.04 -8.23 5.30
N ALA A 10 -14.36 -7.44 4.46
CA ALA A 10 -14.95 -6.89 3.25
C ALA A 10 -15.32 -7.99 2.24
N ALA A 11 -14.43 -8.97 2.06
CA ALA A 11 -14.65 -10.10 1.16
C ALA A 11 -15.82 -10.99 1.62
N GLU A 12 -15.87 -11.31 2.92
CA GLU A 12 -16.97 -12.11 3.52
C GLU A 12 -18.33 -11.42 3.41
N ASN A 13 -18.35 -10.08 3.44
CA ASN A 13 -19.59 -9.29 3.43
C ASN A 13 -19.86 -8.57 2.09
N ASN A 14 -19.06 -8.84 1.05
CA ASN A 14 -19.21 -8.32 -0.31
C ASN A 14 -19.28 -6.79 -0.43
N TYR A 15 -18.32 -6.08 0.19
CA TYR A 15 -18.18 -4.64 0.01
C TYR A 15 -16.70 -4.24 -0.21
N GLY A 16 -16.47 -3.03 -0.73
CA GLY A 16 -15.14 -2.46 -0.89
C GLY A 16 -14.78 -1.52 0.26
N ILE A 17 -13.50 -1.46 0.62
CA ILE A 17 -12.98 -0.51 1.61
C ILE A 17 -12.17 0.55 0.88
N PRO A 18 -12.45 1.85 1.11
CA PRO A 18 -11.66 2.91 0.50
C PRO A 18 -10.29 3.02 1.17
N ALA A 19 -9.25 3.23 0.35
CA ALA A 19 -7.92 3.62 0.78
C ALA A 19 -7.68 5.08 0.37
N PHE A 20 -7.41 5.93 1.35
CA PHE A 20 -7.27 7.37 1.13
C PHE A 20 -5.84 7.82 1.43
N ASN A 21 -5.21 8.48 0.46
CA ASN A 21 -3.93 9.16 0.67
C ASN A 21 -4.09 10.32 1.64
N VAL A 22 -3.22 10.38 2.66
CA VAL A 22 -3.23 11.42 3.68
C VAL A 22 -1.90 12.15 3.75
N ASN A 23 -1.96 13.49 3.69
CA ASN A 23 -0.79 14.36 3.71
C ASN A 23 -0.88 15.44 4.81
N ASN A 24 -2.06 15.76 5.29
CA ASN A 24 -2.31 16.88 6.19
C ASN A 24 -3.52 16.65 7.11
N LEU A 25 -3.70 17.57 8.06
CA LEU A 25 -4.76 17.51 9.07
C LEU A 25 -6.15 17.54 8.44
N GLU A 26 -6.37 18.39 7.46
CA GLU A 26 -7.69 18.63 6.85
C GLU A 26 -8.19 17.36 6.14
N GLN A 27 -7.30 16.66 5.43
CA GLN A 27 -7.64 15.40 4.79
C GLN A 27 -8.01 14.33 5.82
N VAL A 28 -7.18 14.16 6.86
CA VAL A 28 -7.45 13.16 7.92
C VAL A 28 -8.78 13.45 8.60
N GLN A 29 -9.07 14.72 8.94
CA GLN A 29 -10.34 15.09 9.56
C GLN A 29 -11.54 14.83 8.65
N ALA A 30 -11.44 15.18 7.35
CA ALA A 30 -12.53 14.97 6.40
C ALA A 30 -12.82 13.47 6.19
N ILE A 31 -11.77 12.66 6.08
CA ILE A 31 -11.91 11.19 5.94
C ILE A 31 -12.59 10.60 7.17
N MET A 32 -12.15 10.97 8.37
CA MET A 32 -12.73 10.42 9.60
C MET A 32 -14.16 10.90 9.86
N GLN A 33 -14.49 12.15 9.54
CA GLN A 33 -15.86 12.62 9.62
C GLN A 33 -16.79 11.85 8.68
N ALA A 34 -16.36 11.63 7.42
CA ALA A 34 -17.12 10.84 6.47
C ALA A 34 -17.27 9.37 6.92
N ALA A 35 -16.19 8.76 7.42
CA ALA A 35 -16.23 7.39 7.94
C ALA A 35 -17.20 7.25 9.14
N ASP A 36 -17.21 8.23 10.05
CA ASP A 36 -18.10 8.29 11.19
C ASP A 36 -19.56 8.44 10.76
N GLU A 37 -19.87 9.36 9.84
CA GLU A 37 -21.23 9.58 9.31
C GLU A 37 -21.85 8.32 8.69
N VAL A 38 -21.05 7.49 8.02
CA VAL A 38 -21.53 6.26 7.36
C VAL A 38 -21.20 4.98 8.14
N ASN A 39 -20.52 5.11 9.28
CA ASN A 39 -20.06 4.00 10.13
C ASN A 39 -19.27 2.95 9.34
N ALA A 40 -18.30 3.38 8.54
CA ALA A 40 -17.52 2.53 7.65
C ALA A 40 -16.03 2.47 8.07
N PRO A 41 -15.37 1.32 7.89
CA PRO A 41 -13.92 1.22 8.05
C PRO A 41 -13.18 1.97 6.93
N VAL A 42 -11.95 2.40 7.22
CA VAL A 42 -11.11 3.09 6.24
C VAL A 42 -9.65 2.64 6.31
N ILE A 43 -8.97 2.73 5.17
CA ILE A 43 -7.52 2.61 5.07
C ILE A 43 -6.97 4.03 4.87
N MET A 44 -6.13 4.49 5.82
CA MET A 44 -5.36 5.72 5.67
C MET A 44 -3.97 5.36 5.21
N GLN A 45 -3.66 5.73 3.97
CA GLN A 45 -2.37 5.39 3.37
C GLN A 45 -1.46 6.62 3.26
N ALA A 46 -0.19 6.40 3.59
CA ALA A 46 0.85 7.41 3.60
C ALA A 46 2.03 6.94 2.74
N SER A 47 2.17 7.53 1.56
CA SER A 47 3.32 7.30 0.69
C SER A 47 4.63 7.82 1.30
N ALA A 48 5.76 7.44 0.73
CA ALA A 48 7.06 8.01 1.11
C ALA A 48 7.08 9.53 0.88
N GLY A 49 6.44 10.01 -0.19
CA GLY A 49 6.27 11.43 -0.49
C GLY A 49 5.46 12.16 0.58
N ALA A 50 4.33 11.60 0.99
CA ALA A 50 3.47 12.13 2.05
C ALA A 50 4.22 12.24 3.38
N ARG A 51 4.93 11.18 3.77
CA ARG A 51 5.74 11.15 5.01
C ARG A 51 6.87 12.17 4.98
N LYS A 52 7.53 12.35 3.82
CA LYS A 52 8.57 13.36 3.65
C LYS A 52 8.01 14.78 3.70
N TYR A 53 6.83 15.01 3.09
CA TYR A 53 6.17 16.32 3.07
C TYR A 53 5.70 16.75 4.47
N ALA A 54 4.93 15.90 5.13
CA ALA A 54 4.35 16.20 6.44
C ALA A 54 5.35 16.07 7.59
N GLY A 55 6.41 15.27 7.42
CA GLY A 55 7.27 14.78 8.48
C GLY A 55 6.73 13.48 9.08
N GLU A 56 7.55 12.44 9.08
CA GLU A 56 7.12 11.08 9.47
C GLU A 56 6.45 11.02 10.85
N ILE A 57 7.06 11.63 11.85
CA ILE A 57 6.55 11.68 13.22
C ILE A 57 5.21 12.46 13.29
N PHE A 58 5.11 13.59 12.57
CA PHE A 58 3.88 14.36 12.55
C PHE A 58 2.73 13.59 11.92
N LEU A 59 2.95 12.94 10.78
CA LEU A 59 1.93 12.18 10.08
C LEU A 59 1.50 10.94 10.88
N GLU A 60 2.47 10.23 11.50
CA GLU A 60 2.21 9.14 12.43
C GLU A 60 1.25 9.56 13.55
N HIS A 61 1.60 10.64 14.27
CA HIS A 61 0.77 11.13 15.38
C HIS A 61 -0.58 11.68 14.92
N LEU A 62 -0.65 12.27 13.73
CA LEU A 62 -1.90 12.75 13.15
C LEU A 62 -2.89 11.60 12.91
N ILE A 63 -2.42 10.50 12.29
CA ILE A 63 -3.25 9.32 12.06
C ILE A 63 -3.62 8.65 13.39
N LYS A 64 -2.67 8.54 14.33
CA LYS A 64 -2.95 7.99 15.68
C LYS A 64 -3.98 8.82 16.44
N ALA A 65 -3.88 10.15 16.38
CA ALA A 65 -4.87 11.05 16.99
C ALA A 65 -6.27 10.86 16.37
N ALA A 66 -6.35 10.62 15.06
CA ALA A 66 -7.61 10.29 14.40
C ALA A 66 -8.20 8.97 14.90
N ILE A 67 -7.38 7.92 15.01
CA ILE A 67 -7.78 6.60 15.55
C ILE A 67 -8.30 6.73 16.99
N GLU A 68 -7.62 7.52 17.83
CA GLU A 68 -8.03 7.75 19.22
C GLU A 68 -9.32 8.58 19.31
N SER A 69 -9.56 9.50 18.38
CA SER A 69 -10.75 10.36 18.35
C SER A 69 -12.01 9.62 17.89
N TYR A 70 -11.84 8.55 17.09
CA TYR A 70 -12.92 7.74 16.53
C TYR A 70 -12.73 6.24 16.83
N PRO A 71 -12.75 5.84 18.13
CA PRO A 71 -12.38 4.49 18.53
C PRO A 71 -13.33 3.40 18.04
N HIS A 72 -14.50 3.76 17.55
CA HIS A 72 -15.50 2.84 16.98
C HIS A 72 -15.32 2.61 15.48
N ILE A 73 -14.51 3.43 14.81
CA ILE A 73 -14.22 3.26 13.38
C ILE A 73 -12.93 2.44 13.21
N PRO A 74 -13.00 1.25 12.56
CA PRO A 74 -11.80 0.48 12.24
C PRO A 74 -10.94 1.22 11.22
N VAL A 75 -9.72 1.57 11.59
CA VAL A 75 -8.75 2.26 10.74
C VAL A 75 -7.52 1.37 10.55
N CYS A 76 -7.11 1.15 9.30
CA CYS A 76 -5.79 0.62 8.96
C CYS A 76 -4.85 1.78 8.65
N MET A 77 -3.72 1.84 9.34
CA MET A 77 -2.63 2.75 9.03
C MET A 77 -1.67 2.04 8.09
N HIS A 78 -1.71 2.44 6.81
CA HIS A 78 -1.02 1.76 5.72
C HIS A 78 0.12 2.60 5.15
N GLN A 79 1.30 1.98 5.00
CA GLN A 79 2.40 2.58 4.25
C GLN A 79 2.30 2.15 2.80
N ASP A 80 2.14 3.13 1.94
CA ASP A 80 1.94 3.00 0.51
C ASP A 80 3.27 3.11 -0.25
N HIS A 81 3.46 2.28 -1.30
CA HIS A 81 4.63 2.19 -2.17
C HIS A 81 6.00 2.23 -1.46
N GLY A 82 6.32 1.17 -0.74
CA GLY A 82 7.66 0.97 -0.17
C GLY A 82 8.66 0.53 -1.24
N GLN A 83 9.67 1.35 -1.52
CA GLN A 83 10.69 1.11 -2.54
C GLN A 83 11.77 0.09 -2.13
N SER A 84 11.78 -0.30 -0.87
CA SER A 84 12.75 -1.26 -0.34
C SER A 84 12.30 -1.84 0.99
N PRO A 85 12.82 -3.01 1.40
CA PRO A 85 12.57 -3.56 2.74
C PRO A 85 12.91 -2.59 3.87
N ALA A 86 13.91 -1.74 3.72
CA ALA A 86 14.29 -0.75 4.72
C ALA A 86 13.21 0.33 4.91
N VAL A 87 12.52 0.75 3.85
CA VAL A 87 11.40 1.70 3.92
C VAL A 87 10.22 1.07 4.67
N CYS A 88 9.87 -0.17 4.35
CA CYS A 88 8.83 -0.92 5.05
C CYS A 88 9.17 -1.12 6.53
N GLN A 89 10.43 -1.46 6.86
CA GLN A 89 10.87 -1.58 8.25
C GLN A 89 10.75 -0.24 9.01
N GLY A 90 11.07 0.88 8.35
CA GLY A 90 10.87 2.22 8.92
C GLY A 90 9.42 2.48 9.30
N ALA A 91 8.47 2.15 8.41
CA ALA A 91 7.04 2.30 8.68
C ALA A 91 6.56 1.36 9.81
N ILE A 92 7.02 0.11 9.82
CA ILE A 92 6.72 -0.83 10.92
C ILE A 92 7.17 -0.25 12.27
N ASN A 93 8.37 0.34 12.33
CA ASN A 93 8.90 0.95 13.56
C ASN A 93 8.08 2.17 14.02
N LEU A 94 7.42 2.88 13.11
CA LEU A 94 6.48 3.97 13.40
C LEU A 94 5.08 3.47 13.82
N GLY A 95 4.83 2.16 13.79
CA GLY A 95 3.57 1.57 14.21
C GLY A 95 2.51 1.48 13.12
N PHE A 96 2.91 1.51 11.86
CA PHE A 96 2.00 1.18 10.76
C PHE A 96 1.50 -0.26 10.91
N SER A 97 0.21 -0.48 10.71
CA SER A 97 -0.43 -1.80 10.84
C SER A 97 -0.44 -2.58 9.51
N SER A 98 -0.02 -1.92 8.43
CA SER A 98 0.18 -2.51 7.10
C SER A 98 1.27 -1.76 6.34
N VAL A 99 2.01 -2.48 5.51
CA VAL A 99 3.04 -1.93 4.63
C VAL A 99 2.91 -2.55 3.24
N MET A 100 3.12 -1.75 2.20
CA MET A 100 3.21 -2.24 0.82
C MET A 100 4.68 -2.30 0.40
N MET A 101 5.12 -3.46 -0.06
CA MET A 101 6.40 -3.62 -0.75
C MET A 101 6.15 -3.56 -2.25
N ASP A 102 6.46 -2.44 -2.86
CA ASP A 102 6.39 -2.30 -4.30
C ASP A 102 7.71 -2.77 -4.95
N GLY A 103 7.77 -4.06 -5.24
CA GLY A 103 8.89 -4.68 -5.95
C GLY A 103 8.69 -4.70 -7.47
N SER A 104 7.66 -4.07 -8.01
CA SER A 104 7.46 -3.90 -9.47
C SER A 104 8.56 -3.04 -10.10
N LEU A 105 9.13 -2.15 -9.29
CA LEU A 105 10.31 -1.34 -9.61
C LEU A 105 11.50 -1.75 -8.74
N MET A 106 12.70 -1.48 -9.25
CA MET A 106 13.93 -1.59 -8.46
C MET A 106 13.94 -0.55 -7.34
N SER A 107 14.86 -0.67 -6.40
CA SER A 107 14.98 0.24 -5.25
C SER A 107 15.24 1.72 -5.60
N ASP A 108 15.52 2.03 -6.87
CA ASP A 108 15.61 3.39 -7.38
C ASP A 108 14.22 4.03 -7.63
N GLY A 109 13.14 3.22 -7.51
CA GLY A 109 11.77 3.62 -7.72
C GLY A 109 11.42 4.00 -9.18
N LYS A 110 12.22 3.55 -10.15
CA LYS A 110 12.11 3.95 -11.56
C LYS A 110 12.34 2.81 -12.54
N THR A 111 13.32 1.96 -12.28
CA THR A 111 13.70 0.86 -13.16
C THR A 111 12.75 -0.29 -12.95
N ILE A 112 12.07 -0.75 -14.01
CA ILE A 112 11.18 -1.92 -13.96
C ILE A 112 12.01 -3.14 -13.52
N SER A 113 11.51 -3.85 -12.53
CA SER A 113 12.18 -5.01 -11.94
C SER A 113 11.85 -6.31 -12.68
N THR A 114 12.39 -7.42 -12.17
CA THR A 114 12.01 -8.76 -12.58
C THR A 114 11.07 -9.40 -11.57
N PHE A 115 10.28 -10.38 -11.99
CA PHE A 115 9.42 -11.17 -11.10
C PHE A 115 10.21 -11.75 -9.91
N ASP A 116 11.38 -12.36 -10.17
CA ASP A 116 12.21 -12.93 -9.11
C ASP A 116 12.71 -11.90 -8.10
N TYR A 117 13.06 -10.69 -8.56
CA TYR A 117 13.43 -9.60 -7.66
C TYR A 117 12.24 -9.21 -6.77
N ASN A 118 11.07 -9.02 -7.37
CA ASN A 118 9.85 -8.66 -6.65
C ASN A 118 9.49 -9.72 -5.59
N VAL A 119 9.48 -10.98 -5.97
CA VAL A 119 9.28 -12.11 -5.03
C VAL A 119 10.27 -12.06 -3.87
N ASN A 120 11.55 -11.85 -4.15
CA ASN A 120 12.58 -11.88 -3.11
C ASN A 120 12.45 -10.74 -2.10
N VAL A 121 12.27 -9.49 -2.57
CA VAL A 121 12.15 -8.32 -1.66
C VAL A 121 10.82 -8.35 -0.89
N THR A 122 9.75 -8.84 -1.51
CA THR A 122 8.46 -8.98 -0.85
C THR A 122 8.50 -10.07 0.23
N LYS A 123 9.12 -11.22 -0.03
CA LYS A 123 9.36 -12.26 1.01
C LYS A 123 10.14 -11.72 2.20
N GLU A 124 11.15 -10.89 1.97
CA GLU A 124 11.92 -10.27 3.05
C GLU A 124 11.01 -9.41 3.94
N VAL A 125 10.14 -8.60 3.32
CA VAL A 125 9.18 -7.75 4.05
C VAL A 125 8.15 -8.59 4.79
N VAL A 126 7.57 -9.59 4.16
CA VAL A 126 6.62 -10.53 4.81
C VAL A 126 7.24 -11.17 6.06
N ASN A 127 8.49 -11.67 5.92
CA ASN A 127 9.20 -12.29 7.04
C ASN A 127 9.45 -11.35 8.22
N MET A 128 9.64 -10.04 7.99
CA MET A 128 9.81 -9.09 9.09
C MET A 128 8.49 -8.61 9.66
N ALA A 129 7.51 -8.32 8.82
CA ALA A 129 6.23 -7.74 9.19
C ALA A 129 5.34 -8.72 9.97
N HIS A 130 5.21 -9.96 9.50
CA HIS A 130 4.39 -10.98 10.15
C HIS A 130 4.85 -11.32 11.57
N LYS A 131 6.16 -11.21 11.87
CA LYS A 131 6.68 -11.42 13.24
C LYS A 131 6.10 -10.46 14.28
N VAL A 132 5.62 -9.31 13.82
CA VAL A 132 5.06 -8.26 14.68
C VAL A 132 3.57 -7.97 14.38
N GLY A 133 2.93 -8.84 13.60
CA GLY A 133 1.48 -8.75 13.30
C GLY A 133 1.10 -7.63 12.33
N VAL A 134 2.04 -7.18 11.49
CA VAL A 134 1.81 -6.18 10.44
C VAL A 134 1.51 -6.89 9.13
N SER A 135 0.43 -6.47 8.43
CA SER A 135 0.07 -7.01 7.12
C SER A 135 0.99 -6.48 6.03
N VAL A 136 1.17 -7.28 4.99
CA VAL A 136 1.98 -6.92 3.81
C VAL A 136 1.13 -6.98 2.55
N GLU A 137 1.18 -5.89 1.79
CA GLU A 137 0.70 -5.81 0.43
C GLU A 137 1.90 -5.94 -0.53
N GLY A 138 1.72 -6.68 -1.61
CA GLY A 138 2.65 -6.74 -2.73
C GLY A 138 2.05 -6.09 -3.97
N GLU A 139 2.85 -5.86 -5.01
CA GLU A 139 2.40 -5.32 -6.28
C GLU A 139 2.90 -6.14 -7.46
N LEU A 140 2.00 -6.39 -8.43
CA LEU A 140 2.33 -6.95 -9.73
C LEU A 140 1.75 -6.10 -10.86
N GLY A 141 2.57 -5.88 -11.88
CA GLY A 141 2.36 -4.89 -12.92
C GLY A 141 2.94 -3.55 -12.46
N CYS A 142 2.94 -2.58 -13.33
CA CYS A 142 3.41 -1.23 -13.02
C CYS A 142 2.27 -0.24 -13.22
N LEU A 143 2.24 0.80 -12.40
CA LEU A 143 1.34 1.93 -12.61
C LEU A 143 1.54 2.51 -14.02
N GLY A 144 0.43 2.71 -14.73
CA GLY A 144 0.47 3.29 -16.06
C GLY A 144 -0.90 3.29 -16.73
N SER A 145 -0.92 3.69 -17.99
CA SER A 145 -2.15 3.84 -18.78
C SER A 145 -2.08 3.05 -20.08
N LEU A 146 -3.10 2.24 -20.34
CA LEU A 146 -3.31 1.54 -21.61
C LEU A 146 -3.61 2.49 -22.77
N GLU A 147 -4.09 3.71 -22.49
CA GLU A 147 -4.35 4.71 -23.54
C GLU A 147 -3.06 5.33 -24.06
N THR A 148 -2.13 5.65 -23.16
CA THR A 148 -0.86 6.30 -23.51
C THR A 148 0.27 5.32 -23.72
N MET A 149 0.12 4.06 -23.29
CA MET A 149 1.17 3.03 -23.27
C MET A 149 2.42 3.50 -22.53
N LYS A 150 2.24 4.24 -21.46
CA LYS A 150 3.32 4.76 -20.62
C LYS A 150 3.04 4.44 -19.16
N GLY A 151 4.14 4.27 -18.42
CA GLY A 151 4.08 4.26 -16.98
C GLY A 151 3.60 5.59 -16.41
N ASP A 152 3.16 5.57 -15.16
CA ASP A 152 2.72 6.75 -14.44
C ASP A 152 3.57 6.96 -13.18
N LYS A 153 3.47 8.12 -12.58
CA LYS A 153 4.21 8.48 -11.38
C LYS A 153 3.24 8.96 -10.30
N GLU A 154 3.34 8.34 -9.14
CA GLU A 154 2.61 8.74 -7.95
C GLU A 154 3.59 9.06 -6.83
N ASP A 155 3.48 10.26 -6.25
CA ASP A 155 4.30 10.75 -5.13
C ASP A 155 5.82 10.55 -5.27
N GLY A 156 6.32 10.64 -6.51
CA GLY A 156 7.75 10.48 -6.81
C GLY A 156 8.20 9.03 -7.02
N HIS A 157 7.29 8.07 -6.96
CA HIS A 157 7.46 6.66 -7.30
C HIS A 157 6.82 6.38 -8.67
N GLY A 158 7.44 5.51 -9.47
CA GLY A 158 6.95 5.19 -10.80
C GLY A 158 7.88 5.61 -11.93
N THR A 159 7.52 5.24 -13.15
CA THR A 159 8.29 5.51 -14.38
C THR A 159 7.39 6.17 -15.41
N ASP A 160 7.96 7.04 -16.26
CA ASP A 160 7.31 7.61 -17.45
C ASP A 160 7.77 6.92 -18.76
N ALA A 161 8.40 5.75 -18.64
CA ALA A 161 8.86 4.95 -19.75
C ALA A 161 7.69 4.42 -20.60
N GLU A 162 7.97 4.18 -21.89
CA GLU A 162 7.05 3.39 -22.73
C GLU A 162 6.97 1.96 -22.21
N MET A 163 5.75 1.43 -22.12
CA MET A 163 5.47 0.11 -21.56
C MET A 163 4.66 -0.72 -22.55
N THR A 164 4.88 -2.01 -22.51
CA THR A 164 4.03 -2.97 -23.22
C THR A 164 2.72 -3.19 -22.46
N ARG A 165 1.70 -3.73 -23.13
CA ARG A 165 0.44 -4.08 -22.50
C ARG A 165 0.64 -5.07 -21.34
N ASP A 166 1.53 -6.04 -21.50
CA ASP A 166 1.82 -7.05 -20.49
C ASP A 166 2.53 -6.49 -19.24
N GLN A 167 3.17 -5.33 -19.37
CA GLN A 167 3.73 -4.60 -18.22
C GLN A 167 2.70 -3.73 -17.49
N LEU A 168 1.65 -3.31 -18.21
CA LEU A 168 0.56 -2.48 -17.69
C LEU A 168 -0.61 -3.30 -17.12
N LEU A 169 -0.61 -4.61 -17.31
CA LEU A 169 -1.65 -5.51 -16.81
C LEU A 169 -1.01 -6.62 -16.00
N THR A 170 -1.62 -6.94 -14.88
CA THR A 170 -1.19 -8.09 -14.08
C THR A 170 -1.66 -9.40 -14.72
N ASP A 171 -0.72 -10.32 -14.95
CA ASP A 171 -1.02 -11.66 -15.41
C ASP A 171 -1.60 -12.50 -14.26
N PRO A 172 -2.79 -13.15 -14.43
CA PRO A 172 -3.43 -13.88 -13.36
C PRO A 172 -2.65 -15.09 -12.84
N ASP A 173 -1.89 -15.78 -13.72
CA ASP A 173 -1.11 -16.94 -13.33
C ASP A 173 0.14 -16.51 -12.53
N GLN A 174 0.76 -15.39 -12.94
CA GLN A 174 1.82 -14.77 -12.16
C GLN A 174 1.31 -14.25 -10.80
N ALA A 175 0.10 -13.69 -10.74
CA ALA A 175 -0.51 -13.26 -9.48
C ALA A 175 -0.67 -14.43 -8.51
N ALA A 176 -1.19 -15.56 -8.99
CA ALA A 176 -1.33 -16.76 -8.17
C ALA A 176 0.02 -17.28 -7.68
N GLN A 177 1.02 -17.36 -8.55
CA GLN A 177 2.38 -17.76 -8.20
C GLN A 177 3.01 -16.81 -7.17
N PHE A 178 2.87 -15.50 -7.37
CA PHE A 178 3.41 -14.48 -6.48
C PHE A 178 2.85 -14.61 -5.06
N VAL A 179 1.53 -14.74 -4.92
CA VAL A 179 0.88 -14.91 -3.62
C VAL A 179 1.32 -16.23 -2.95
N GLU A 180 1.38 -17.32 -3.71
CA GLU A 180 1.84 -18.60 -3.18
C GLU A 180 3.30 -18.53 -2.69
N GLU A 181 4.17 -17.86 -3.42
CA GLU A 181 5.58 -17.77 -3.06
C GLU A 181 5.86 -16.76 -1.95
N THR A 182 5.20 -15.61 -1.95
CA THR A 182 5.49 -14.50 -1.01
C THR A 182 4.70 -14.57 0.28
N GLN A 183 3.50 -15.15 0.24
CA GLN A 183 2.55 -15.18 1.36
C GLN A 183 2.12 -13.77 1.80
N VAL A 184 1.95 -12.85 0.84
CA VAL A 184 1.37 -11.52 1.11
C VAL A 184 -0.08 -11.62 1.56
N ASP A 185 -0.53 -10.65 2.32
CA ASP A 185 -1.90 -10.53 2.84
C ASP A 185 -2.84 -9.82 1.85
N ALA A 186 -2.27 -9.03 0.95
CA ALA A 186 -2.98 -8.31 -0.10
C ALA A 186 -2.09 -8.19 -1.35
N LEU A 187 -2.73 -8.03 -2.50
CA LEU A 187 -2.04 -7.83 -3.78
C LEU A 187 -2.68 -6.66 -4.54
N ALA A 188 -1.87 -5.65 -4.82
CA ALA A 188 -2.19 -4.61 -5.78
C ALA A 188 -1.97 -5.14 -7.19
N ILE A 189 -3.00 -5.01 -8.03
CA ILE A 189 -2.97 -5.46 -9.42
C ILE A 189 -3.13 -4.29 -10.37
N ALA A 190 -2.35 -4.29 -11.44
CA ALA A 190 -2.49 -3.32 -12.51
C ALA A 190 -3.61 -3.76 -13.47
N ILE A 191 -4.56 -2.88 -13.70
CA ILE A 191 -5.73 -3.12 -14.56
C ILE A 191 -5.80 -2.17 -15.76
N GLY A 192 -4.81 -1.28 -15.91
CA GLY A 192 -4.66 -0.32 -17.01
C GLY A 192 -5.27 1.04 -16.79
#